data_9418ecdbab8e936a9f5acc9ad9214c5b
#
_entry.id   9418ecdbab8e936a9f5acc9ad9214c5b
#
_cell.length_a   1.000
_cell.length_b   1.000
_cell.length_c   1.000
_cell.angle_alpha   90.00
_cell.angle_beta   90.00
_cell.angle_gamma   90.00
#
_symmetry.space_group_name_H-M   'P 1'
#
loop_
_entity.id
_entity.type
_entity.pdbx_description
1 polymer ?
#
loop_
_entity_poly.entity_id
_entity_poly.type
_entity_poly.pdbx_seq_one_letter_code
_entity_poly.pdbx_strand_id
1 'polypeptide(L)'
;MNAIQLSHINKSFGDFAIRDLCLEVPSGTICGLVGENGAGKSTTIRLLMGALRPDSGSARVLGSDVSSPEFRAVKEDIGVVLDDACFPESLNAVQVGKIMAGTYRRWDQGLYDGYLKRFDLPLKKQVKDFSGACG
;
A
#
# COMPACT_ATOMS: atom_id res chain seq x y z
N MET A 1 19.82 7.74 1.03
CA MET A 1 19.04 6.76 1.80
C MET A 1 18.00 6.12 0.91
N ASN A 2 17.86 4.82 0.99
CA ASN A 2 16.84 4.11 0.22
C ASN A 2 15.49 4.12 0.96
N ALA A 3 14.42 4.47 0.25
CA ALA A 3 13.06 4.36 0.78
C ALA A 3 12.62 2.90 0.85
N ILE A 4 13.04 2.11 -0.13
CA ILE A 4 12.73 0.67 -0.20
C ILE A 4 14.01 -0.10 -0.48
N GLN A 5 14.20 -1.19 0.24
CA GLN A 5 15.34 -2.09 0.03
C GLN A 5 14.89 -3.53 0.23
N LEU A 6 14.93 -4.30 -0.84
CA LEU A 6 14.70 -5.74 -0.82
C LEU A 6 16.03 -6.44 -1.06
N SER A 7 16.35 -7.42 -0.23
CA SER A 7 17.61 -8.17 -0.31
C SER A 7 17.35 -9.66 -0.34
N HIS A 8 17.62 -10.27 -1.47
CA HIS A 8 17.54 -11.72 -1.70
C HIS A 8 16.21 -12.34 -1.22
N ILE A 9 15.10 -11.69 -1.59
CA ILE A 9 13.77 -12.15 -1.21
C ILE A 9 13.39 -13.38 -2.02
N ASN A 10 12.97 -14.42 -1.31
CA ASN A 10 12.40 -15.63 -1.89
C ASN A 10 11.02 -15.87 -1.29
N LYS A 11 10.04 -16.17 -2.12
CA LYS A 11 8.69 -16.50 -1.69
C LYS A 11 8.03 -17.42 -2.70
N SER A 12 7.47 -18.52 -2.23
CA SER A 12 6.77 -19.51 -3.07
C SER A 12 5.30 -19.61 -2.73
N PHE A 13 4.47 -19.65 -3.77
CA PHE A 13 3.03 -19.89 -3.67
C PHE A 13 2.65 -20.90 -4.75
N GLY A 14 2.41 -22.14 -4.42
CA GLY A 14 2.01 -23.12 -5.42
C GLY A 14 2.93 -23.08 -6.64
N ASP A 15 2.38 -22.71 -7.80
CA ASP A 15 3.12 -22.63 -9.07
C ASP A 15 3.87 -21.31 -9.25
N PHE A 16 3.67 -20.35 -8.37
CA PHE A 16 4.30 -19.03 -8.46
C PHE A 16 5.41 -18.91 -7.42
N ALA A 17 6.54 -18.33 -7.83
CA ALA A 17 7.65 -18.08 -6.92
C ALA A 17 8.36 -16.77 -7.27
N ILE A 18 8.75 -16.03 -6.22
CA ILE A 18 9.71 -14.95 -6.30
C ILE A 18 11.06 -15.53 -5.87
N ARG A 19 12.08 -15.34 -6.67
CA ARG A 19 13.42 -15.90 -6.42
C ARG A 19 14.47 -14.82 -6.45
N ASP A 20 15.21 -14.71 -5.37
CA ASP A 20 16.36 -13.83 -5.22
C ASP A 20 16.08 -12.39 -5.66
N LEU A 21 14.94 -11.86 -5.26
CA LEU A 21 14.55 -10.51 -5.62
C LEU A 21 15.34 -9.47 -4.82
N CYS A 22 16.08 -8.63 -5.54
CA CYS A 22 16.80 -7.50 -4.98
C CYS A 22 16.28 -6.24 -5.63
N LEU A 23 15.94 -5.25 -4.81
CA LEU A 23 15.40 -3.98 -5.28
C LEU A 23 15.80 -2.86 -4.34
N GLU A 24 16.24 -1.74 -4.91
CA GLU A 24 16.52 -0.53 -4.14
C GLU A 24 15.80 0.64 -4.79
N VAL A 25 15.05 1.39 -4.00
CA VAL A 25 14.38 2.62 -4.44
C VAL A 25 14.89 3.77 -3.58
N PRO A 26 15.68 4.69 -4.14
CA PRO A 26 16.16 5.84 -3.38
C PRO A 26 15.02 6.75 -2.92
N SER A 27 15.21 7.40 -1.77
CA SER A 27 14.27 8.39 -1.28
C SER A 27 14.15 9.55 -2.26
N GLY A 28 12.96 10.13 -2.35
CA GLY A 28 12.72 11.30 -3.20
C GLY A 28 12.60 10.98 -4.68
N THR A 29 12.42 9.70 -5.05
CA THR A 29 12.30 9.28 -6.45
C THR A 29 10.95 8.64 -6.72
N ILE A 30 10.58 8.59 -7.99
CA ILE A 30 9.44 7.81 -8.49
C ILE A 30 10.00 6.61 -9.23
N CYS A 31 9.57 5.43 -8.84
CA CYS A 31 10.00 4.18 -9.45
C CYS A 31 8.81 3.42 -10.03
N GLY A 32 8.94 2.94 -11.26
CA GLY A 32 7.93 2.11 -11.89
C GLY A 32 8.26 0.63 -11.75
N LEU A 33 7.28 -0.16 -11.33
CA LEU A 33 7.39 -1.61 -11.28
C LEU A 33 6.55 -2.19 -12.41
N VAL A 34 7.21 -2.72 -13.43
CA VAL A 34 6.57 -3.15 -14.67
C VAL A 34 6.59 -4.67 -14.75
N GLY A 35 5.49 -5.25 -15.21
CA GLY A 35 5.36 -6.68 -15.42
C GLY A 35 3.94 -7.04 -15.78
N GLU A 36 3.76 -8.26 -16.28
CA GLU A 36 2.43 -8.78 -16.59
C GLU A 36 1.62 -9.01 -15.30
N ASN A 37 0.30 -9.02 -15.41
CA ASN A 37 -0.57 -9.38 -14.31
C ASN A 37 -0.24 -10.80 -13.83
N GLY A 38 -0.11 -10.97 -12.52
CA GLY A 38 0.33 -12.25 -11.96
C GLY A 38 1.84 -12.42 -11.87
N ALA A 39 2.62 -11.43 -12.29
CA ALA A 39 4.09 -11.49 -12.25
C ALA A 39 4.68 -11.13 -10.88
N GLY A 40 3.87 -11.05 -9.84
CA GLY A 40 4.35 -10.80 -8.48
C GLY A 40 4.38 -9.36 -8.04
N LYS A 41 3.85 -8.42 -8.82
CA LYS A 41 3.81 -7.01 -8.43
C LYS A 41 3.02 -6.80 -7.15
N SER A 42 1.81 -7.34 -7.08
CA SER A 42 0.96 -7.25 -5.88
C SER A 42 1.58 -7.99 -4.70
N THR A 43 2.19 -9.14 -4.94
CA THR A 43 2.90 -9.90 -3.92
C THR A 43 4.07 -9.10 -3.35
N THR A 44 4.83 -8.44 -4.22
CA THR A 44 5.95 -7.58 -3.80
C THR A 44 5.46 -6.44 -2.91
N ILE A 45 4.35 -5.79 -3.27
CA ILE A 45 3.75 -4.73 -2.46
C ILE A 45 3.32 -5.27 -1.10
N ARG A 46 2.71 -6.43 -1.05
CA ARG A 46 2.30 -7.06 0.23
C ARG A 46 3.49 -7.41 1.11
N LEU A 47 4.59 -7.86 0.53
CA LEU A 47 5.84 -8.09 1.26
C LEU A 47 6.37 -6.79 1.85
N LEU A 48 6.34 -5.70 1.10
CA LEU A 48 6.77 -4.39 1.57
C LEU A 48 5.91 -3.85 2.70
N MET A 49 4.64 -4.19 2.72
CA MET A 49 3.73 -3.78 3.79
C MET A 49 3.76 -4.67 5.02
N GLY A 50 4.54 -5.74 4.99
CA GLY A 50 4.59 -6.72 6.07
C GLY A 50 3.36 -7.61 6.14
N ALA A 51 2.49 -7.58 5.12
CA ALA A 51 1.30 -8.43 5.04
C ALA A 51 1.62 -9.88 4.69
N LEU A 52 2.75 -10.10 4.03
CA LEU A 52 3.29 -11.43 3.72
C LEU A 52 4.71 -11.51 4.25
N ARG A 53 5.09 -12.69 4.75
CA ARG A 53 6.48 -12.95 5.14
C ARG A 53 7.21 -13.61 3.99
N PRO A 54 8.44 -13.18 3.66
CA PRO A 54 9.26 -13.90 2.71
C PRO A 54 9.71 -15.25 3.30
N ASP A 55 9.97 -16.23 2.44
CA ASP A 55 10.54 -17.50 2.88
C ASP A 55 12.00 -17.30 3.30
N SER A 56 12.70 -16.37 2.65
CA SER A 56 14.05 -15.94 3.04
C SER A 56 14.32 -14.53 2.49
N GLY A 57 15.40 -13.93 2.95
CA GLY A 57 15.76 -12.56 2.60
C GLY A 57 15.20 -11.54 3.56
N SER A 58 15.44 -10.27 3.27
CA SER A 58 14.98 -9.18 4.12
C SER A 58 14.39 -8.04 3.30
N ALA A 59 13.47 -7.31 3.91
CA ALA A 59 12.86 -6.13 3.32
C ALA A 59 12.89 -4.96 4.31
N ARG A 60 13.27 -3.79 3.83
CA ARG A 60 13.29 -2.56 4.63
C ARG A 60 12.53 -1.48 3.90
N VAL A 61 11.73 -0.74 4.64
CA VAL A 61 10.99 0.42 4.12
C VAL A 61 11.23 1.58 5.06
N LEU A 62 11.65 2.71 4.50
CA LEU A 62 12.00 3.91 5.25
C LEU A 62 13.00 3.63 6.39
N GLY A 63 13.94 2.73 6.13
CA GLY A 63 14.99 2.37 7.07
C GLY A 63 14.62 1.33 8.13
N SER A 64 13.39 0.85 8.17
CA SER A 64 12.93 -0.16 9.13
C SER A 64 12.68 -1.50 8.47
N ASP A 65 13.08 -2.58 9.15
CA ASP A 65 12.78 -3.94 8.72
C ASP A 65 11.27 -4.17 8.84
N VAL A 66 10.64 -4.65 7.78
CA VAL A 66 9.19 -4.84 7.75
C VAL A 66 8.71 -5.94 8.69
N SER A 67 9.60 -6.80 9.15
CA SER A 67 9.29 -7.86 10.13
C SER A 67 9.46 -7.39 11.57
N SER A 68 10.00 -6.19 11.80
CA SER A 68 10.23 -5.68 13.15
C SER A 68 8.95 -5.05 13.73
N PRO A 69 8.82 -5.06 15.08
CA PRO A 69 7.69 -4.38 15.73
C PRO A 69 7.66 -2.88 15.47
N GLU A 70 8.82 -2.26 15.27
CA GLU A 70 8.95 -0.82 15.00
C GLU A 70 8.33 -0.42 13.66
N PHE A 71 8.15 -1.36 12.75
CA PHE A 71 7.55 -1.08 11.45
C PHE A 71 6.12 -0.58 11.55
N ARG A 72 5.41 -0.93 12.62
CA ARG A 72 4.05 -0.42 12.85
C ARG A 72 4.01 1.12 12.87
N ALA A 73 5.00 1.74 13.51
CA ALA A 73 5.10 3.20 13.55
C ALA A 73 5.45 3.78 12.17
N VAL A 74 6.27 3.08 11.41
CA VAL A 74 6.67 3.50 10.06
C VAL A 74 5.49 3.45 9.09
N LYS A 75 4.56 2.52 9.26
CA LYS A 75 3.35 2.42 8.43
C LYS A 75 2.49 3.69 8.46
N GLU A 76 2.58 4.49 9.51
CA GLU A 76 1.90 5.79 9.57
C GLU A 76 2.31 6.72 8.40
N ASP A 77 3.52 6.56 7.90
CA ASP A 77 4.08 7.39 6.83
C ASP A 77 3.94 6.74 5.44
N ILE A 78 3.20 5.65 5.34
CA ILE A 78 3.05 4.90 4.10
C ILE A 78 1.59 4.90 3.67
N GLY A 79 1.35 5.23 2.40
CA GLY A 79 0.04 5.05 1.77
C GLY A 79 0.14 4.00 0.67
N VAL A 80 -0.87 3.15 0.57
CA VAL A 80 -0.92 2.10 -0.45
C VAL A 80 -2.25 2.16 -1.16
N VAL A 81 -2.21 2.11 -2.49
CA VAL A 81 -3.40 1.98 -3.33
C VAL A 81 -3.26 0.65 -4.09
N LEU A 82 -4.16 -0.27 -3.81
CA LEU A 82 -4.20 -1.58 -4.46
C LEU A 82 -5.35 -1.61 -5.46
N ASP A 83 -5.24 -2.51 -6.45
CA ASP A 83 -6.31 -2.73 -7.42
C ASP A 83 -7.57 -3.27 -6.76
N ASP A 84 -7.41 -4.08 -5.72
CA ASP A 84 -8.54 -4.59 -4.94
C ASP A 84 -9.05 -3.51 -4.00
N ALA A 85 -10.37 -3.45 -3.82
CA ALA A 85 -10.98 -2.52 -2.88
C ALA A 85 -10.52 -2.84 -1.45
N CYS A 86 -9.92 -1.86 -0.80
CA CYS A 86 -9.46 -1.98 0.58
C CYS A 86 -10.58 -1.75 1.60
N PHE A 87 -11.73 -1.26 1.14
CA PHE A 87 -12.87 -0.92 1.98
C PHE A 87 -14.11 -1.68 1.50
N PRO A 88 -15.02 -2.03 2.43
CA PRO A 88 -16.30 -2.58 2.02
C PRO A 88 -17.02 -1.68 1.02
N GLU A 89 -17.58 -2.26 -0.01
CA GLU A 89 -18.23 -1.53 -1.11
C GLU A 89 -19.46 -0.75 -0.65
N SER A 90 -20.03 -1.12 0.50
CA SER A 90 -21.20 -0.44 1.07
C SER A 90 -20.88 0.89 1.75
N LEU A 91 -19.60 1.20 1.98
CA LEU A 91 -19.20 2.44 2.60
C LEU A 91 -19.23 3.61 1.61
N ASN A 92 -19.49 4.81 2.12
CA ASN A 92 -19.37 6.04 1.35
C ASN A 92 -18.08 6.80 1.73
N ALA A 93 -17.79 7.91 1.03
CA ALA A 93 -16.57 8.67 1.24
C ALA A 93 -16.45 9.23 2.67
N VAL A 94 -17.56 9.63 3.28
CA VAL A 94 -17.56 10.14 4.66
C VAL A 94 -17.17 9.04 5.64
N GLN A 95 -17.72 7.85 5.47
CA GLN A 95 -17.42 6.69 6.31
C GLN A 95 -15.97 6.24 6.16
N VAL A 96 -15.46 6.21 4.93
CA VAL A 96 -14.05 5.89 4.67
C VAL A 96 -13.13 6.89 5.39
N GLY A 97 -13.44 8.19 5.32
CA GLY A 97 -12.67 9.21 6.01
C GLY A 97 -12.65 9.00 7.53
N LYS A 98 -13.77 8.60 8.13
CA LYS A 98 -13.84 8.31 9.57
C LYS A 98 -12.98 7.11 9.95
N ILE A 99 -12.96 6.06 9.14
CA ILE A 99 -12.11 4.89 9.36
C ILE A 99 -10.64 5.30 9.30
N MET A 100 -10.25 6.07 8.30
CA MET A 100 -8.89 6.52 8.15
C MET A 100 -8.45 7.43 9.31
N ALA A 101 -9.32 8.31 9.77
CA ALA A 101 -9.05 9.19 10.91
C ALA A 101 -8.82 8.40 12.20
N GLY A 102 -9.53 7.29 12.37
CA GLY A 102 -9.32 6.40 13.52
C GLY A 102 -8.09 5.51 13.40
N THR A 103 -7.57 5.31 12.17
CA THR A 103 -6.44 4.45 11.90
C THR A 103 -5.10 5.20 11.95
N TYR A 104 -5.06 6.42 11.42
CA TYR A 104 -3.83 7.22 11.31
C TYR A 104 -3.89 8.41 12.26
N ARG A 105 -2.88 8.55 13.11
CA ARG A 105 -2.82 9.62 14.11
C ARG A 105 -2.72 11.01 13.50
N ARG A 106 -2.02 11.12 12.37
CA ARG A 106 -1.79 12.40 11.68
C ARG A 106 -2.71 12.60 10.51
N TRP A 107 -3.89 11.96 10.55
CA TRP A 107 -4.90 12.13 9.51
C TRP A 107 -5.36 13.59 9.44
N ASP A 108 -5.33 14.14 8.24
CA ASP A 108 -5.77 15.52 7.99
C ASP A 108 -7.15 15.47 7.33
N GLN A 109 -8.19 15.64 8.13
CA GLN A 109 -9.58 15.59 7.64
C GLN A 109 -9.88 16.75 6.68
N GLY A 110 -9.31 17.93 6.94
CA GLY A 110 -9.48 19.08 6.04
C GLY A 110 -8.90 18.83 4.66
N LEU A 111 -7.74 18.19 4.60
CA LEU A 111 -7.11 17.82 3.34
C LEU A 111 -7.94 16.78 2.59
N TYR A 112 -8.46 15.78 3.31
CA TYR A 112 -9.32 14.74 2.74
C TYR A 112 -10.59 15.36 2.14
N ASP A 113 -11.27 16.21 2.91
CA ASP A 113 -12.48 16.91 2.45
C ASP A 113 -12.18 17.81 1.24
N GLY A 114 -11.01 18.45 1.24
CA GLY A 114 -10.55 19.28 0.13
C GLY A 114 -10.36 18.47 -1.16
N TYR A 115 -9.80 17.28 -1.07
CA TYR A 115 -9.66 16.40 -2.23
C TYR A 115 -10.99 15.88 -2.74
N LEU A 116 -11.91 15.50 -1.85
CA LEU A 116 -13.27 15.10 -2.25
C LEU A 116 -13.95 16.19 -3.05
N LYS A 117 -13.81 17.43 -2.61
CA LYS A 117 -14.37 18.60 -3.29
C LYS A 117 -13.66 18.87 -4.61
N ARG A 118 -12.34 18.82 -4.60
CA ARG A 118 -11.51 19.08 -5.79
C ARG A 118 -11.81 18.11 -6.93
N PHE A 119 -12.00 16.83 -6.61
CA PHE A 119 -12.30 15.80 -7.59
C PHE A 119 -13.81 15.58 -7.78
N ASP A 120 -14.64 16.41 -7.13
CA ASP A 120 -16.08 16.35 -7.22
C ASP A 120 -16.64 14.95 -6.92
N LEU A 121 -16.12 14.34 -5.86
CA LEU A 121 -16.56 13.01 -5.44
C LEU A 121 -17.80 13.10 -4.57
N PRO A 122 -18.84 12.28 -4.85
CA PRO A 122 -20.07 12.32 -4.06
C PRO A 122 -19.83 11.77 -2.66
N LEU A 123 -20.29 12.52 -1.63
CA LEU A 123 -20.04 12.19 -0.23
C LEU A 123 -20.85 11.00 0.27
N LYS A 124 -22.06 10.83 -0.24
CA LYS A 124 -23.01 9.82 0.25
C LYS A 124 -23.15 8.61 -0.66
N LYS A 125 -22.51 8.64 -1.82
CA LYS A 125 -22.55 7.52 -2.77
C LYS A 125 -21.64 6.41 -2.27
N GLN A 126 -22.09 5.16 -2.35
CA GLN A 126 -21.31 4.01 -1.91
C GLN A 126 -20.11 3.78 -2.85
N VAL A 127 -19.03 3.21 -2.29
CA VAL A 127 -17.80 2.92 -3.04
C VAL A 127 -18.08 2.06 -4.27
N LYS A 128 -19.00 1.10 -4.17
CA LYS A 128 -19.38 0.22 -5.28
C LYS A 128 -19.92 0.98 -6.51
N ASP A 129 -20.45 2.18 -6.32
CA ASP A 129 -21.04 2.99 -7.38
C ASP A 129 -20.05 3.97 -7.99
N PHE A 130 -18.79 4.00 -7.50
CA PHE A 130 -17.73 4.80 -8.06
C PHE A 130 -17.17 4.10 -9.31
N SER A 131 -16.62 4.89 -10.24
CA SER A 131 -15.91 4.31 -11.38
C SER A 131 -14.63 3.61 -10.90
N GLY A 132 -14.15 2.62 -11.66
CA GLY A 132 -12.93 1.90 -11.33
C GLY A 132 -11.70 2.81 -11.17
N ALA A 133 -11.70 3.98 -11.80
CA ALA A 133 -10.62 4.95 -11.68
C ALA A 133 -10.56 5.61 -10.31
N CYS A 134 -11.63 5.54 -9.52
CA CYS A 134 -11.72 6.11 -8.18
C CYS A 134 -11.53 5.06 -7.08
N GLY A 135 -11.46 3.81 -7.47
CA GLY A 135 -11.36 2.69 -6.55
C GLY A 135 -9.99 2.51 -5.95
#